data_a2d790f6b67717d1769fd4628ad7bd72
#
_entry.id   a2d790f6b67717d1769fd4628ad7bd72
#
_cell.length_a   1.000
_cell.length_b   1.000
_cell.length_c   1.000
_cell.angle_alpha   90.00
_cell.angle_beta   90.00
_cell.angle_gamma   90.00
#
_symmetry.space_group_name_H-M   'P 1'
#
loop_
_entity.id
_entity.type
_entity.pdbx_description
1 polymer ?
#
loop_
_entity_poly.entity_id
_entity_poly.type
_entity_poly.pdbx_seq_one_letter_code
_entity_poly.pdbx_strand_id
1 'polypeptide(L)'
;MRSGTSVAAHVREASRARSNEEFVSKLNGALQEADESQLWLEFLREECAIEPALTMPLEKEASELMAIFTTMINRTKDKANRRNPEN
;
A
#
# COMPACT_ATOMS: atom_id res chain seq x y z
N MET A 1 13.06 -8.86 -0.72
CA MET A 1 11.70 -9.29 -0.37
C MET A 1 10.78 -9.12 -1.56
N ARG A 2 9.97 -10.13 -1.78
CA ARG A 2 9.02 -10.11 -2.91
C ARG A 2 7.95 -9.05 -2.76
N SER A 3 7.54 -8.75 -1.51
CA SER A 3 6.45 -7.80 -1.28
C SER A 3 6.77 -6.38 -1.79
N GLY A 4 8.02 -5.93 -1.70
CA GLY A 4 8.41 -4.64 -2.24
C GLY A 4 8.23 -4.57 -3.76
N THR A 5 8.57 -5.65 -4.47
CA THR A 5 8.40 -5.75 -5.92
C THR A 5 6.91 -5.80 -6.27
N SER A 6 6.10 -6.51 -5.47
CA SER A 6 4.65 -6.58 -5.67
C SER A 6 3.98 -5.23 -5.49
N VAL A 7 4.43 -4.44 -4.51
CA VAL A 7 3.91 -3.07 -4.32
C VAL A 7 4.17 -2.24 -5.57
N ALA A 8 5.40 -2.27 -6.10
CA ALA A 8 5.74 -1.53 -7.32
C ALA A 8 4.89 -1.96 -8.51
N ALA A 9 4.66 -3.28 -8.65
CA ALA A 9 3.83 -3.81 -9.73
C ALA A 9 2.39 -3.32 -9.62
N HIS A 10 1.81 -3.34 -8.41
CA HIS A 10 0.44 -2.87 -8.19
C HIS A 10 0.29 -1.37 -8.46
N VAL A 11 1.27 -0.58 -8.06
CA VAL A 11 1.26 0.86 -8.34
C VAL A 11 1.34 1.12 -9.84
N ARG A 12 2.18 0.39 -10.55
CA ARG A 12 2.28 0.51 -12.01
C ARG A 12 0.97 0.16 -12.68
N GLU A 13 0.32 -0.92 -12.25
CA GLU A 13 -0.97 -1.33 -12.78
C GLU A 13 -2.05 -0.29 -12.48
N ALA A 14 -2.03 0.31 -11.28
CA ALA A 14 -2.98 1.35 -10.91
C ALA A 14 -2.84 2.57 -11.82
N SER A 15 -1.60 2.95 -12.16
CA SER A 15 -1.37 4.10 -13.05
C SER A 15 -1.90 3.88 -14.47
N ARG A 16 -2.15 2.62 -14.86
CA ARG A 16 -2.69 2.25 -16.16
C ARG A 16 -4.16 1.85 -16.10
N ALA A 17 -4.80 2.04 -14.94
CA ALA A 17 -6.18 1.64 -14.74
C ALA A 17 -7.13 2.42 -15.64
N ARG A 18 -8.15 1.73 -16.16
CA ARG A 18 -9.15 2.31 -17.08
C ARG A 18 -10.35 2.87 -16.35
N SER A 19 -10.51 2.55 -15.06
CA SER A 19 -11.65 2.99 -14.26
C SER A 19 -11.20 3.26 -12.83
N ASN A 20 -12.03 4.01 -12.10
CA ASN A 20 -11.80 4.28 -10.68
C ASN A 20 -11.83 2.99 -9.86
N GLU A 21 -12.73 2.06 -10.22
CA GLU A 21 -12.83 0.78 -9.53
C GLU A 21 -11.56 -0.05 -9.70
N GLU A 22 -11.03 -0.11 -10.91
CA GLU A 22 -9.79 -0.82 -11.19
C GLU A 22 -8.62 -0.15 -10.46
N PHE A 23 -8.57 1.18 -10.48
CA PHE A 23 -7.54 1.95 -9.77
C PHE A 23 -7.55 1.63 -8.27
N VAL A 24 -8.72 1.68 -7.63
CA VAL A 24 -8.88 1.36 -6.21
C VAL A 24 -8.48 -0.08 -5.92
N SER A 25 -8.89 -1.02 -6.78
CA SER A 25 -8.55 -2.43 -6.63
C SER A 25 -7.04 -2.65 -6.63
N LYS A 26 -6.33 -2.01 -7.56
CA LYS A 26 -4.88 -2.13 -7.65
C LYS A 26 -4.17 -1.48 -6.46
N LEU A 27 -4.67 -0.34 -5.99
CA LEU A 27 -4.12 0.30 -4.79
C LEU A 27 -4.36 -0.52 -3.53
N ASN A 28 -5.50 -1.21 -3.43
CA ASN A 28 -5.76 -2.12 -2.31
C ASN A 28 -4.75 -3.26 -2.31
N GLY A 29 -4.38 -3.77 -3.49
CA GLY A 29 -3.32 -4.78 -3.60
C GLY A 29 -1.98 -4.25 -3.09
N ALA A 30 -1.62 -3.03 -3.48
CA ALA A 30 -0.39 -2.39 -3.02
C ALA A 30 -0.40 -2.18 -1.50
N LEU A 31 -1.53 -1.76 -0.96
CA LEU A 31 -1.71 -1.56 0.47
C LEU A 31 -1.50 -2.86 1.24
N GLN A 32 -2.08 -3.95 0.76
CA GLN A 32 -1.94 -5.27 1.37
C GLN A 32 -0.48 -5.73 1.36
N GLU A 33 0.22 -5.53 0.25
CA GLU A 33 1.63 -5.92 0.14
C GLU A 33 2.52 -5.08 1.07
N ALA A 34 2.21 -3.80 1.22
CA ALA A 34 2.93 -2.93 2.15
C ALA A 34 2.73 -3.38 3.60
N ASP A 35 1.50 -3.77 3.95
CA ASP A 35 1.16 -4.30 5.27
C ASP A 35 1.93 -5.59 5.55
N GLU A 36 1.96 -6.50 4.59
CA GLU A 36 2.73 -7.75 4.71
C GLU A 36 4.22 -7.47 4.89
N SER A 37 4.76 -6.49 4.17
CA SER A 37 6.16 -6.10 4.31
C SER A 37 6.47 -5.64 5.72
N GLN A 38 5.57 -4.84 6.31
CA GLN A 38 5.74 -4.34 7.68
C GLN A 38 5.75 -5.49 8.67
N LEU A 39 4.83 -6.44 8.52
CA LEU A 39 4.76 -7.61 9.39
C LEU A 39 6.03 -8.46 9.31
N TRP A 40 6.56 -8.67 8.10
CA TRP A 40 7.81 -9.40 7.92
C TRP A 40 9.00 -8.71 8.58
N LEU A 41 9.06 -7.38 8.49
CA LEU A 41 10.13 -6.61 9.11
C LEU A 41 10.05 -6.68 10.63
N GLU A 42 8.84 -6.61 11.19
CA GLU A 42 8.62 -6.77 12.63
C GLU A 42 9.05 -8.16 13.08
N PHE A 43 8.69 -9.20 12.32
CA PHE A 43 9.07 -10.57 12.62
C PHE A 43 10.61 -10.72 12.65
N LEU A 44 11.29 -10.18 11.65
CA LEU A 44 12.74 -10.25 11.59
C LEU A 44 13.40 -9.56 12.78
N ARG A 45 12.85 -8.42 13.19
CA ARG A 45 13.38 -7.66 14.32
C ARG A 45 13.14 -8.40 15.64
N GLU A 46 11.96 -8.92 15.85
CA GLU A 46 11.56 -9.52 17.14
C GLU A 46 11.94 -10.97 17.28
N GLU A 47 11.75 -11.77 16.24
CA GLU A 47 11.96 -13.22 16.32
C GLU A 47 13.32 -13.66 15.84
N CYS A 48 13.91 -12.95 14.91
CA CYS A 48 15.22 -13.30 14.36
C CYS A 48 16.36 -12.44 14.90
N ALA A 49 16.04 -11.53 15.83
CA ALA A 49 17.00 -10.63 16.48
C ALA A 49 17.83 -9.80 15.49
N ILE A 50 17.21 -9.42 14.37
CA ILE A 50 17.83 -8.51 13.41
C ILE A 50 17.89 -7.10 14.04
N GLU A 51 18.99 -6.41 13.86
CA GLU A 51 19.20 -5.07 14.41
C GLU A 51 18.04 -4.13 14.05
N PRO A 52 17.42 -3.48 15.05
CA PRO A 52 16.33 -2.52 14.75
C PRO A 52 16.76 -1.40 13.79
N ALA A 53 18.03 -1.01 13.84
CA ALA A 53 18.54 0.01 12.92
C ALA A 53 18.40 -0.38 11.45
N LEU A 54 18.31 -1.69 11.15
CA LEU A 54 18.12 -2.19 9.79
C LEU A 54 16.65 -2.29 9.40
N THR A 55 15.77 -2.61 10.35
CA THR A 55 14.36 -2.87 10.05
C THR A 55 13.46 -1.66 10.28
N MET A 56 13.70 -0.86 11.32
CA MET A 56 12.82 0.24 11.69
C MET A 56 12.64 1.31 10.61
N PRO A 57 13.69 1.73 9.91
CA PRO A 57 13.50 2.68 8.80
C PRO A 57 12.58 2.13 7.72
N LEU A 58 12.68 0.83 7.41
CA LEU A 58 11.84 0.18 6.41
C LEU A 58 10.41 0.00 6.91
N GLU A 59 10.23 -0.29 8.21
CA GLU A 59 8.91 -0.37 8.85
C GLU A 59 8.20 0.98 8.77
N LYS A 60 8.93 2.05 9.05
CA LYS A 60 8.40 3.42 8.95
C LYS A 60 8.00 3.74 7.52
N GLU A 61 8.84 3.39 6.56
CA GLU A 61 8.56 3.61 5.14
C GLU A 61 7.31 2.87 4.69
N ALA A 62 7.15 1.61 5.14
CA ALA A 62 5.95 0.83 4.83
C ALA A 62 4.69 1.49 5.41
N SER A 63 4.76 1.99 6.65
CA SER A 63 3.66 2.73 7.27
C SER A 63 3.28 3.98 6.49
N GLU A 64 4.28 4.72 6.04
CA GLU A 64 4.05 5.94 5.25
C GLU A 64 3.39 5.62 3.91
N LEU A 65 3.83 4.54 3.25
CA LEU A 65 3.23 4.09 2.00
C LEU A 65 1.78 3.67 2.20
N MET A 66 1.48 2.96 3.28
CA MET A 66 0.10 2.57 3.59
C MET A 66 -0.79 3.79 3.78
N ALA A 67 -0.30 4.82 4.47
CA ALA A 67 -1.04 6.06 4.67
C ALA A 67 -1.31 6.76 3.34
N ILE A 68 -0.32 6.81 2.46
CA ILE A 68 -0.45 7.43 1.14
C ILE A 68 -1.48 6.67 0.30
N PHE A 69 -1.41 5.35 0.24
CA PHE A 69 -2.35 4.53 -0.53
C PHE A 69 -3.77 4.67 0.00
N THR A 70 -3.95 4.67 1.32
CA THR A 70 -5.26 4.85 1.94
C THR A 70 -5.85 6.20 1.56
N THR A 71 -5.04 7.26 1.59
CA THR A 71 -5.48 8.60 1.19
C THR A 71 -5.90 8.62 -0.28
N MET A 72 -5.11 8.01 -1.15
CA MET A 72 -5.42 7.96 -2.58
C MET A 72 -6.72 7.21 -2.86
N ILE A 73 -6.93 6.09 -2.18
CA ILE A 73 -8.15 5.29 -2.31
C ILE A 73 -9.35 6.13 -1.88
N ASN A 74 -9.27 6.77 -0.72
CA ASN A 74 -10.38 7.57 -0.19
C ASN A 74 -10.70 8.75 -1.08
N ARG A 75 -9.70 9.45 -1.61
CA ARG A 75 -9.90 10.55 -2.54
C ARG A 75 -10.57 10.10 -3.83
N THR A 76 -10.18 8.94 -4.34
CA THR A 76 -10.78 8.40 -5.56
C THR A 76 -12.25 8.04 -5.33
N LYS A 77 -12.57 7.44 -4.19
CA LYS A 77 -13.96 7.12 -3.83
C LYS A 77 -14.81 8.39 -3.65
N ASP A 78 -14.27 9.39 -2.98
CA ASP A 78 -14.97 10.66 -2.79
C ASP A 78 -15.25 11.36 -4.12
N LYS A 79 -14.28 11.35 -5.02
CA LYS A 79 -14.41 11.94 -6.33
C LYS A 79 -15.48 11.25 -7.15
N ALA A 80 -15.53 9.92 -7.08
CA ALA A 80 -16.56 9.14 -7.77
C ALA A 80 -17.94 9.44 -7.21
N ASN A 81 -18.08 9.57 -5.88
CA ASN A 81 -19.33 9.92 -5.23
C ASN A 81 -19.82 11.32 -5.61
N ARG A 82 -18.89 12.27 -5.77
CA ARG A 82 -19.25 13.63 -6.21
C ARG A 82 -19.78 13.66 -7.64
N ARG A 83 -19.28 12.77 -8.50
CA ARG A 83 -19.77 12.67 -9.88
C ARG A 83 -21.15 12.06 -9.96
N ASN A 84 -21.47 11.18 -9.02
CA ASN A 84 -22.77 10.48 -8.97
C ASN A 84 -23.38 10.63 -7.57
N PRO A 85 -23.81 11.85 -7.21
CA PRO A 85 -24.29 12.10 -5.84
C PRO A 85 -25.56 11.33 -5.47
N GLU A 86 -26.28 10.79 -6.44
CA GLU A 86 -27.49 10.01 -6.19
C GLU A 86 -27.21 8.56 -5.86
N ASN A 87 -25.98 8.13 -6.00
CA ASN A 87 -25.56 6.78 -5.65
C ASN A 87 -24.97 6.75 -4.23
#